data_fc43501bba7fcdbe2dfc287497e4692b
#
_entry.id   fc43501bba7fcdbe2dfc287497e4692b
#
_cell.length_a   1.000
_cell.length_b   1.000
_cell.length_c   1.000
_cell.angle_alpha   90.00
_cell.angle_beta   90.00
_cell.angle_gamma   90.00
#
_symmetry.space_group_name_H-M   'P 1'
#
loop_
_entity.id
_entity.type
_entity.pdbx_description
1 polymer ?
#
loop_
_entity_poly.entity_id
_entity_poly.type
_entity_poly.pdbx_seq_one_letter_code
_entity_poly.pdbx_strand_id
1 'polypeptide(L)'
;MKVTCPRCGEPGYLVRFGVGKYYYLRVDHMKYVDGKIVRRVCYLGKDTSELASMVDEIMGNGSSRNNSSRKILWFPGGDYYIADILLPRIERLCTTPKCTFVEVFGGSGYVSQTINRARFGNIVYNDIDSRLVTFYKIVKENPDLLTQFIASLPYSRTIHRIVKALLKSGNRELAALETAALLFYGVNTSVNGIVAKAGFSYTTHPDKSKPKEFMSKARNILRLAAAWRDIIIENLDFREAIKRYDSEKTVFYCDPPYVPTAKEYYGKQFTVDDLRDLASMLTTIKGKFLLKLNDRSYSYIQDILPKGKYVVEHVELPLYHQVKKKENRDKWVMVLVSSKLTNE
;
A
#
# COMPACT_ATOMS: atom_id res chain seq x y z
N MET A 1 30.27 -2.94 0.51
CA MET A 1 29.44 -1.77 0.24
C MET A 1 29.31 -0.94 1.48
N LYS A 2 29.32 0.42 1.38
CA LYS A 2 29.25 1.32 2.54
C LYS A 2 27.79 1.47 2.99
N VAL A 3 27.50 1.23 4.26
CA VAL A 3 26.13 1.26 4.83
C VAL A 3 26.16 1.94 6.20
N THR A 4 25.00 2.43 6.65
CA THR A 4 24.82 2.79 8.06
C THR A 4 24.46 1.52 8.83
N CYS A 5 25.27 1.17 9.82
CA CYS A 5 25.10 -0.05 10.59
C CYS A 5 23.79 -0.04 11.40
N PRO A 6 22.85 -0.98 11.19
CA PRO A 6 21.58 -0.99 11.91
C PRO A 6 21.75 -1.29 13.42
N ARG A 7 22.92 -1.81 13.84
CA ARG A 7 23.18 -2.16 15.23
C ARG A 7 23.78 -1.01 16.06
N CYS A 8 24.58 -0.13 15.43
CA CYS A 8 25.26 0.95 16.16
C CYS A 8 25.08 2.34 15.53
N GLY A 9 24.39 2.46 14.39
CA GLY A 9 24.16 3.74 13.71
C GLY A 9 25.38 4.33 12.97
N GLU A 10 26.57 3.75 13.11
CA GLU A 10 27.78 4.27 12.46
C GLU A 10 27.95 3.76 11.02
N PRO A 11 28.60 4.56 10.15
CA PRO A 11 28.91 4.09 8.80
C PRO A 11 29.93 2.96 8.82
N GLY A 12 29.78 1.98 7.92
CA GLY A 12 30.67 0.84 7.78
C GLY A 12 30.49 0.12 6.46
N TYR A 13 31.17 -1.02 6.29
CA TYR A 13 31.06 -1.84 5.08
C TYR A 13 30.33 -3.14 5.41
N LEU A 14 29.24 -3.37 4.68
CA LEU A 14 28.51 -4.63 4.78
C LEU A 14 29.31 -5.76 4.11
N VAL A 15 29.47 -6.85 4.85
CA VAL A 15 30.21 -8.03 4.43
C VAL A 15 29.34 -9.28 4.66
N ARG A 16 29.17 -10.06 3.60
CA ARG A 16 28.60 -11.41 3.65
C ARG A 16 29.76 -12.42 3.75
N PHE A 17 29.67 -13.36 4.67
CA PHE A 17 30.70 -14.40 4.81
C PHE A 17 30.05 -15.74 5.14
N GLY A 18 30.69 -16.82 4.69
CA GLY A 18 30.20 -18.20 4.86
C GLY A 18 30.86 -18.88 6.06
N VAL A 19 30.08 -19.68 6.80
CA VAL A 19 30.59 -20.64 7.81
C VAL A 19 29.86 -21.97 7.59
N GLY A 20 30.58 -22.96 7.08
CA GLY A 20 30.01 -24.23 6.67
C GLY A 20 28.96 -24.03 5.54
N LYS A 21 27.75 -24.58 5.72
CA LYS A 21 26.64 -24.43 4.77
C LYS A 21 25.81 -23.17 4.96
N TYR A 22 26.20 -22.26 5.86
CA TYR A 22 25.43 -21.07 6.19
C TYR A 22 26.17 -19.80 5.83
N TYR A 23 25.44 -18.74 5.47
CA TYR A 23 25.95 -17.40 5.28
C TYR A 23 25.51 -16.49 6.43
N TYR A 24 26.36 -15.52 6.75
CA TYR A 24 26.17 -14.53 7.80
C TYR A 24 26.48 -13.14 7.27
N LEU A 25 25.87 -12.12 7.92
CA LEU A 25 26.10 -10.73 7.58
C LEU A 25 26.73 -10.01 8.77
N ARG A 26 27.64 -9.08 8.46
CA ARG A 26 28.27 -8.18 9.43
C ARG A 26 28.54 -6.83 8.79
N VAL A 27 28.71 -5.81 9.62
CA VAL A 27 29.22 -4.50 9.19
C VAL A 27 30.60 -4.29 9.78
N ASP A 28 31.58 -4.07 8.90
CA ASP A 28 32.97 -3.75 9.26
C ASP A 28 33.12 -2.22 9.32
N HIS A 29 33.41 -1.68 10.49
CA HIS A 29 33.73 -0.26 10.71
C HIS A 29 35.23 -0.10 10.72
N MET A 30 35.74 0.82 9.91
CA MET A 30 37.16 1.15 9.86
C MET A 30 37.32 2.62 10.23
N LYS A 31 38.09 2.89 11.29
CA LYS A 31 38.47 4.25 11.71
C LYS A 31 40.00 4.37 11.69
N TYR A 32 40.50 5.53 11.28
CA TYR A 32 41.90 5.87 11.40
C TYR A 32 42.12 6.52 12.79
N VAL A 33 42.91 5.88 13.60
CA VAL A 33 43.25 6.38 14.94
C VAL A 33 44.78 6.27 15.10
N ASP A 34 45.44 7.36 15.40
CA ASP A 34 46.91 7.43 15.62
C ASP A 34 47.74 6.75 14.50
N GLY A 35 47.39 7.02 13.25
CA GLY A 35 48.10 6.47 12.06
C GLY A 35 47.85 4.99 11.79
N LYS A 36 46.95 4.33 12.54
CA LYS A 36 46.58 2.94 12.37
C LYS A 36 45.10 2.77 12.04
N ILE A 37 44.78 1.77 11.21
CA ILE A 37 43.41 1.41 10.94
C ILE A 37 42.90 0.51 12.06
N VAL A 38 41.93 1.00 12.84
CA VAL A 38 41.21 0.23 13.84
C VAL A 38 39.91 -0.30 13.19
N ARG A 39 39.74 -1.63 13.21
CA ARG A 39 38.58 -2.32 12.71
C ARG A 39 37.68 -2.75 13.87
N ARG A 40 36.41 -2.37 13.82
CA ARG A 40 35.34 -2.86 14.68
C ARG A 40 34.32 -3.60 13.83
N VAL A 41 33.77 -4.70 14.32
CA VAL A 41 32.82 -5.52 13.62
C VAL A 41 31.49 -5.59 14.37
N CYS A 42 30.42 -5.29 13.68
CA CYS A 42 29.05 -5.52 14.15
C CYS A 42 28.44 -6.70 13.41
N TYR A 43 28.30 -7.84 14.08
CA TYR A 43 27.60 -8.99 13.53
C TYR A 43 26.10 -8.73 13.49
N LEU A 44 25.46 -8.93 12.33
CA LEU A 44 24.03 -8.74 12.15
C LEU A 44 23.23 -10.04 12.32
N GLY A 45 23.89 -11.18 12.16
CA GLY A 45 23.31 -12.50 12.33
C GLY A 45 23.44 -13.39 11.09
N LYS A 46 22.73 -14.53 11.12
CA LYS A 46 22.67 -15.44 9.98
C LYS A 46 21.93 -14.76 8.81
N ASP A 47 22.46 -14.92 7.59
CA ASP A 47 21.81 -14.43 6.38
C ASP A 47 20.52 -15.22 6.14
N THR A 48 19.44 -14.71 6.70
CA THR A 48 18.08 -15.18 6.49
C THR A 48 17.38 -14.25 5.51
N SER A 49 16.31 -14.70 4.88
CA SER A 49 15.51 -13.85 3.99
C SER A 49 15.03 -12.56 4.64
N GLU A 50 14.83 -12.58 5.98
CA GLU A 50 14.45 -11.39 6.76
C GLU A 50 15.60 -10.40 6.90
N LEU A 51 16.82 -10.89 7.19
CA LEU A 51 18.00 -10.04 7.34
C LEU A 51 18.48 -9.49 5.98
N ALA A 52 18.39 -10.29 4.93
CA ALA A 52 18.65 -9.85 3.56
C ALA A 52 17.69 -8.74 3.13
N SER A 53 16.38 -8.87 3.45
CA SER A 53 15.37 -7.82 3.18
C SER A 53 15.67 -6.52 3.93
N MET A 54 16.09 -6.58 5.19
CA MET A 54 16.50 -5.39 5.96
C MET A 54 17.72 -4.71 5.36
N VAL A 55 18.66 -5.48 4.86
CA VAL A 55 19.88 -4.96 4.23
C VAL A 55 19.55 -4.33 2.88
N ASP A 56 18.71 -4.94 2.06
CA ASP A 56 18.26 -4.39 0.78
C ASP A 56 17.48 -3.08 0.96
N GLU A 57 16.71 -2.96 2.05
CA GLU A 57 15.97 -1.76 2.40
C GLU A 57 16.89 -0.60 2.86
N ILE A 58 17.92 -0.90 3.66
CA ILE A 58 18.96 0.05 4.07
C ILE A 58 19.81 0.51 2.88
N MET A 59 19.92 -0.31 1.87
CA MET A 59 20.77 -0.12 0.71
C MET A 59 20.14 0.70 -0.41
N GLY A 60 18.87 1.04 -0.32
CA GLY A 60 18.15 1.76 -1.37
C GLY A 60 18.05 0.99 -2.71
N ASN A 61 18.47 -0.27 -2.72
CA ASN A 61 18.37 -1.15 -3.90
C ASN A 61 16.99 -1.82 -3.94
N GLY A 62 15.94 -1.01 -3.95
CA GLY A 62 14.57 -1.47 -4.14
C GLY A 62 14.28 -1.88 -5.57
N SER A 63 15.06 -2.79 -6.17
CA SER A 63 14.63 -3.50 -7.38
C SER A 63 13.80 -4.71 -6.98
N SER A 64 12.49 -4.54 -7.08
CA SER A 64 11.45 -5.53 -7.40
C SER A 64 11.79 -7.01 -7.20
N ARG A 65 11.61 -7.58 -6.00
CA ARG A 65 11.21 -9.00 -5.86
C ARG A 65 10.65 -9.44 -4.50
N ASN A 66 10.67 -8.61 -3.43
CA ASN A 66 10.01 -8.96 -2.16
C ASN A 66 9.05 -7.87 -1.66
N ASN A 67 8.06 -7.57 -2.49
CA ASN A 67 6.99 -6.62 -2.17
C ASN A 67 5.98 -7.15 -1.11
N SER A 68 6.10 -8.41 -0.68
CA SER A 68 5.16 -9.04 0.26
C SER A 68 5.20 -8.43 1.67
N SER A 69 6.35 -7.89 2.11
CA SER A 69 6.50 -7.25 3.42
C SER A 69 5.79 -5.89 3.54
N ARG A 70 5.50 -5.23 2.42
CA ARG A 70 4.79 -3.93 2.37
C ARG A 70 3.27 -4.07 2.36
N LYS A 71 2.74 -5.29 2.12
CA LYS A 71 1.30 -5.55 2.06
C LYS A 71 0.75 -5.93 3.44
N ILE A 72 0.43 -4.93 4.24
CA ILE A 72 -0.09 -5.12 5.61
C ILE A 72 -1.59 -5.32 5.62
N LEU A 73 -2.34 -4.51 4.87
CA LEU A 73 -3.75 -4.70 4.65
C LEU A 73 -4.00 -5.40 3.30
N TRP A 74 -4.65 -6.55 3.36
CA TRP A 74 -5.12 -7.23 2.16
C TRP A 74 -6.47 -6.64 1.75
N PHE A 75 -6.47 -5.68 0.83
CA PHE A 75 -7.71 -5.09 0.31
C PHE A 75 -8.03 -5.61 -1.08
N PRO A 76 -9.31 -5.89 -1.41
CA PRO A 76 -9.74 -6.16 -2.77
C PRO A 76 -9.41 -4.97 -3.67
N GLY A 77 -8.82 -5.21 -4.83
CA GLY A 77 -8.43 -4.15 -5.76
C GLY A 77 -7.14 -3.39 -5.39
N GLY A 78 -6.44 -3.79 -4.32
CA GLY A 78 -5.21 -3.12 -3.91
C GLY A 78 -4.12 -3.15 -4.98
N ASP A 79 -3.47 -2.03 -5.21
CA ASP A 79 -2.54 -1.73 -6.30
C ASP A 79 -1.16 -2.42 -6.23
N TYR A 80 -0.97 -3.25 -5.21
CA TYR A 80 0.26 -4.00 -5.00
C TYR A 80 0.76 -4.75 -6.24
N TYR A 81 -0.15 -5.42 -6.97
CA TYR A 81 0.23 -6.24 -8.12
C TYR A 81 0.50 -5.46 -9.40
N ILE A 82 0.09 -4.19 -9.42
CA ILE A 82 0.17 -3.32 -10.59
C ILE A 82 0.98 -2.05 -10.31
N ALA A 83 1.65 -2.00 -9.17
CA ALA A 83 2.46 -0.84 -8.77
C ALA A 83 3.54 -0.49 -9.81
N ASP A 84 4.18 -1.50 -10.39
CA ASP A 84 5.19 -1.31 -11.45
C ASP A 84 4.59 -0.67 -12.72
N ILE A 85 3.27 -0.74 -12.89
CA ILE A 85 2.53 -0.11 -13.98
C ILE A 85 2.09 1.31 -13.59
N LEU A 86 1.62 1.48 -12.36
CA LEU A 86 1.03 2.74 -11.88
C LEU A 86 2.07 3.78 -11.50
N LEU A 87 3.08 3.40 -10.70
CA LEU A 87 4.04 4.36 -10.13
C LEU A 87 4.79 5.17 -11.20
N PRO A 88 5.34 4.57 -12.30
CA PRO A 88 5.99 5.35 -13.33
C PRO A 88 5.06 6.34 -14.04
N ARG A 89 3.77 5.98 -14.21
CA ARG A 89 2.77 6.85 -14.82
C ARG A 89 2.42 8.04 -13.93
N ILE A 90 2.23 7.80 -12.64
CA ILE A 90 2.00 8.85 -11.64
C ILE A 90 3.20 9.79 -11.57
N GLU A 91 4.41 9.24 -11.50
CA GLU A 91 5.65 10.02 -11.40
C GLU A 91 5.87 10.90 -12.64
N ARG A 92 5.51 10.43 -13.83
CA ARG A 92 5.60 11.20 -15.08
C ARG A 92 4.70 12.43 -15.09
N LEU A 93 3.56 12.38 -14.40
CA LEU A 93 2.63 13.52 -14.30
C LEU A 93 3.18 14.67 -13.42
N CYS A 94 4.18 14.42 -12.59
CA CYS A 94 4.88 15.47 -11.85
C CYS A 94 5.89 16.17 -12.78
N THR A 95 5.48 17.27 -13.38
CA THR A 95 6.28 18.04 -14.36
C THR A 95 7.19 19.10 -13.73
N THR A 96 7.10 19.29 -12.40
CA THR A 96 7.94 20.20 -11.63
C THR A 96 8.96 19.43 -10.79
N PRO A 97 10.01 20.07 -10.24
CA PRO A 97 11.01 19.38 -9.41
C PRO A 97 10.42 18.63 -8.21
N LYS A 98 9.35 19.18 -7.62
CA LYS A 98 8.58 18.53 -6.55
C LYS A 98 7.09 18.83 -6.69
N CYS A 99 6.29 17.80 -6.56
CA CYS A 99 4.83 17.89 -6.58
C CYS A 99 4.21 17.48 -5.22
N THR A 100 2.93 17.78 -5.07
CA THR A 100 2.05 17.15 -4.06
C THR A 100 1.39 15.94 -4.70
N PHE A 101 1.44 14.80 -4.05
CA PHE A 101 0.70 13.60 -4.44
C PHE A 101 -0.53 13.46 -3.57
N VAL A 102 -1.69 13.19 -4.17
CA VAL A 102 -2.95 12.96 -3.46
C VAL A 102 -3.57 11.65 -3.93
N GLU A 103 -3.59 10.65 -3.06
CA GLU A 103 -4.34 9.41 -3.24
C GLU A 103 -5.76 9.64 -2.72
N VAL A 104 -6.71 9.83 -3.66
CA VAL A 104 -8.07 10.32 -3.34
C VAL A 104 -8.95 9.22 -2.74
N PHE A 105 -8.75 7.96 -3.16
CA PHE A 105 -9.43 6.76 -2.69
C PHE A 105 -8.36 5.79 -2.17
N GLY A 106 -7.90 6.04 -0.96
CA GLY A 106 -6.64 5.48 -0.46
C GLY A 106 -6.64 3.97 -0.23
N GLY A 107 -7.76 3.39 0.22
CA GLY A 107 -7.87 1.95 0.45
C GLY A 107 -6.71 1.38 1.27
N SER A 108 -5.93 0.50 0.65
CA SER A 108 -4.76 -0.11 1.30
C SER A 108 -3.58 0.85 1.52
N GLY A 109 -3.62 2.08 0.99
CA GLY A 109 -2.56 3.07 1.06
C GLY A 109 -1.24 2.63 0.42
N TYR A 110 -1.29 1.62 -0.45
CA TYR A 110 -0.07 1.05 -1.02
C TYR A 110 0.68 2.05 -1.90
N VAL A 111 -0.03 2.86 -2.69
CA VAL A 111 0.59 3.85 -3.55
C VAL A 111 1.21 4.97 -2.72
N SER A 112 0.48 5.54 -1.74
CA SER A 112 0.98 6.57 -0.83
C SER A 112 2.26 6.16 -0.09
N GLN A 113 2.36 4.90 0.35
CA GLN A 113 3.56 4.43 1.06
C GLN A 113 4.75 4.15 0.15
N THR A 114 4.54 3.90 -1.16
CA THR A 114 5.58 3.46 -2.10
C THR A 114 6.00 4.52 -3.10
N ILE A 115 5.20 5.58 -3.28
CA ILE A 115 5.50 6.67 -4.22
C ILE A 115 6.86 7.33 -3.94
N ASN A 116 7.54 7.75 -4.98
CA ASN A 116 8.90 8.30 -4.91
C ASN A 116 8.97 9.63 -4.16
N ARG A 117 9.55 9.64 -2.96
CA ARG A 117 9.71 10.81 -2.09
C ARG A 117 10.63 11.90 -2.68
N ALA A 118 11.50 11.56 -3.62
CA ALA A 118 12.33 12.56 -4.29
C ALA A 118 11.50 13.42 -5.24
N ARG A 119 10.44 12.86 -5.83
CA ARG A 119 9.51 13.53 -6.76
C ARG A 119 8.37 14.24 -6.04
N PHE A 120 7.88 13.67 -4.93
CA PHE A 120 6.72 14.18 -4.20
C PHE A 120 7.12 14.64 -2.80
N GLY A 121 7.10 15.97 -2.60
CA GLY A 121 7.45 16.59 -1.32
C GLY A 121 6.34 16.46 -0.28
N ASN A 122 5.09 16.49 -0.71
CA ASN A 122 3.92 16.25 0.11
C ASN A 122 3.16 15.04 -0.40
N ILE A 123 2.71 14.17 0.50
CA ILE A 123 1.91 13.00 0.19
C ILE A 123 0.67 13.03 1.06
N VAL A 124 -0.48 12.98 0.42
CA VAL A 124 -1.80 12.99 1.06
C VAL A 124 -2.49 11.66 0.74
N TYR A 125 -2.82 10.93 1.78
CA TYR A 125 -3.72 9.79 1.75
C TYR A 125 -5.10 10.24 2.19
N ASN A 126 -6.12 10.00 1.38
CA ASN A 126 -7.50 10.27 1.72
C ASN A 126 -8.34 9.01 1.54
N ASP A 127 -9.24 8.76 2.46
CA ASP A 127 -10.30 7.76 2.29
C ASP A 127 -11.56 8.18 3.05
N ILE A 128 -12.72 7.87 2.47
CA ILE A 128 -14.02 8.13 3.12
C ILE A 128 -14.30 7.14 4.26
N ASP A 129 -13.63 5.98 4.28
CA ASP A 129 -13.79 5.01 5.35
C ASP A 129 -12.97 5.39 6.58
N SER A 130 -13.68 5.95 7.58
CA SER A 130 -13.07 6.37 8.83
C SER A 130 -12.30 5.26 9.56
N ARG A 131 -12.62 3.98 9.32
CA ARG A 131 -11.91 2.84 9.93
C ARG A 131 -10.50 2.70 9.35
N LEU A 132 -10.35 2.88 8.02
CA LEU A 132 -9.04 2.92 7.35
C LEU A 132 -8.20 4.10 7.83
N VAL A 133 -8.82 5.27 7.87
CA VAL A 133 -8.18 6.49 8.37
C VAL A 133 -7.72 6.31 9.82
N THR A 134 -8.57 5.75 10.67
CA THR A 134 -8.22 5.44 12.07
C THR A 134 -7.07 4.45 12.15
N PHE A 135 -7.08 3.39 11.32
CA PHE A 135 -5.98 2.43 11.27
C PHE A 135 -4.64 3.12 10.98
N TYR A 136 -4.57 3.94 9.94
CA TYR A 136 -3.32 4.61 9.57
C TYR A 136 -2.91 5.70 10.56
N LYS A 137 -3.85 6.39 11.22
CA LYS A 137 -3.53 7.29 12.33
C LYS A 137 -2.87 6.54 13.48
N ILE A 138 -3.46 5.43 13.92
CA ILE A 138 -2.89 4.60 15.00
C ILE A 138 -1.56 3.96 14.59
N VAL A 139 -1.40 3.51 13.34
CA VAL A 139 -0.09 3.06 12.81
C VAL A 139 0.97 4.15 12.95
N LYS A 140 0.62 5.40 12.70
CA LYS A 140 1.54 6.53 12.78
C LYS A 140 1.83 6.95 14.23
N GLU A 141 0.84 6.92 15.09
CA GLU A 141 0.90 7.47 16.45
C GLU A 141 1.34 6.43 17.50
N ASN A 142 0.82 5.20 17.41
CA ASN A 142 0.99 4.16 18.42
C ASN A 142 1.22 2.75 17.81
N PRO A 143 2.22 2.58 16.91
CA PRO A 143 2.43 1.32 16.19
C PRO A 143 2.78 0.14 17.10
N ASP A 144 3.53 0.37 18.17
CA ASP A 144 3.91 -0.67 19.14
C ASP A 144 2.69 -1.21 19.86
N LEU A 145 1.83 -0.31 20.37
CA LEU A 145 0.62 -0.70 21.10
C LEU A 145 -0.36 -1.44 20.19
N LEU A 146 -0.52 -0.97 18.94
CA LEU A 146 -1.33 -1.66 17.94
C LEU A 146 -0.79 -3.06 17.66
N THR A 147 0.52 -3.20 17.49
CA THR A 147 1.16 -4.50 17.24
C THR A 147 0.95 -5.45 18.41
N GLN A 148 1.13 -4.99 19.66
CA GLN A 148 0.91 -5.79 20.86
C GLN A 148 -0.56 -6.22 20.98
N PHE A 149 -1.49 -5.31 20.78
CA PHE A 149 -2.92 -5.61 20.83
C PHE A 149 -3.31 -6.68 19.79
N ILE A 150 -2.87 -6.53 18.54
CA ILE A 150 -3.11 -7.52 17.48
C ILE A 150 -2.46 -8.86 17.84
N ALA A 151 -1.25 -8.86 18.40
CA ALA A 151 -0.53 -10.08 18.76
C ALA A 151 -1.19 -10.84 19.92
N SER A 152 -1.96 -10.17 20.76
CA SER A 152 -2.76 -10.82 21.84
C SER A 152 -4.00 -11.57 21.32
N LEU A 153 -4.44 -11.27 20.10
CA LEU A 153 -5.63 -11.91 19.50
C LEU A 153 -5.27 -13.25 18.86
N PRO A 154 -5.86 -14.35 19.30
CA PRO A 154 -5.61 -15.65 18.67
C PRO A 154 -6.22 -15.72 17.26
N TYR A 155 -5.54 -16.41 16.34
CA TYR A 155 -6.05 -16.65 14.99
C TYR A 155 -7.21 -17.66 15.05
N SER A 156 -8.44 -17.17 15.16
CA SER A 156 -9.62 -17.97 15.51
C SER A 156 -10.83 -17.65 14.63
N ARG A 157 -11.53 -18.69 14.17
CA ARG A 157 -12.79 -18.56 13.43
C ARG A 157 -13.88 -17.88 14.28
N THR A 158 -13.92 -18.16 15.57
CA THR A 158 -14.89 -17.54 16.49
C THR A 158 -14.62 -16.05 16.61
N ILE A 159 -13.37 -15.65 16.85
CA ILE A 159 -13.00 -14.23 16.91
C ILE A 159 -13.25 -13.54 15.57
N HIS A 160 -12.92 -14.19 14.45
CA HIS A 160 -13.24 -13.65 13.12
C HIS A 160 -14.74 -13.31 12.96
N ARG A 161 -15.65 -14.19 13.43
CA ARG A 161 -17.10 -13.95 13.38
C ARG A 161 -17.50 -12.75 14.24
N ILE A 162 -16.94 -12.63 15.44
CA ILE A 162 -17.20 -11.50 16.35
C ILE A 162 -16.71 -10.20 15.72
N VAL A 163 -15.47 -10.18 15.27
CA VAL A 163 -14.87 -9.00 14.61
C VAL A 163 -15.68 -8.56 13.39
N LYS A 164 -16.10 -9.52 12.56
CA LYS A 164 -16.94 -9.24 11.40
C LYS A 164 -18.29 -8.61 11.79
N ALA A 165 -18.92 -9.09 12.86
CA ALA A 165 -20.16 -8.51 13.38
C ALA A 165 -19.96 -7.09 13.89
N LEU A 166 -18.89 -6.84 14.67
CA LEU A 166 -18.55 -5.52 15.19
C LEU A 166 -18.25 -4.52 14.06
N LEU A 167 -17.48 -4.91 13.06
CA LEU A 167 -17.17 -4.04 11.92
C LEU A 167 -18.42 -3.74 11.06
N LYS A 168 -19.40 -4.64 11.03
CA LYS A 168 -20.66 -4.47 10.29
C LYS A 168 -21.66 -3.59 11.06
N SER A 169 -21.72 -3.68 12.38
CA SER A 169 -22.65 -2.93 13.21
C SER A 169 -22.37 -1.43 13.21
N GLY A 170 -21.18 -1.02 12.79
CA GLY A 170 -20.76 0.39 12.83
C GLY A 170 -20.68 0.94 14.24
N ASN A 171 -20.40 0.08 15.23
CA ASN A 171 -20.34 0.49 16.65
C ASN A 171 -19.37 1.65 16.83
N ARG A 172 -19.91 2.82 17.19
CA ARG A 172 -19.16 4.07 17.38
C ARG A 172 -18.49 4.17 18.76
N GLU A 173 -18.73 3.21 19.64
CA GLU A 173 -18.19 3.17 21.01
C GLU A 173 -16.79 2.55 21.09
N LEU A 174 -16.31 1.95 19.98
CA LEU A 174 -14.96 1.37 19.95
C LEU A 174 -13.91 2.48 20.01
N ALA A 175 -12.91 2.29 20.87
CA ALA A 175 -11.73 3.15 20.89
C ALA A 175 -10.96 3.07 19.56
N ALA A 176 -10.19 4.09 19.24
CA ALA A 176 -9.45 4.17 17.98
C ALA A 176 -8.48 2.98 17.80
N LEU A 177 -7.81 2.57 18.88
CA LEU A 177 -6.92 1.42 18.89
C LEU A 177 -7.67 0.12 18.58
N GLU A 178 -8.82 -0.09 19.20
CA GLU A 178 -9.67 -1.28 18.96
C GLU A 178 -10.16 -1.29 17.52
N THR A 179 -10.65 -0.16 17.01
CA THR A 179 -11.10 -0.02 15.61
C THR A 179 -9.97 -0.41 14.65
N ALA A 180 -8.76 0.09 14.87
CA ALA A 180 -7.58 -0.23 14.06
C ALA A 180 -7.22 -1.73 14.12
N ALA A 181 -7.19 -2.31 15.32
CA ALA A 181 -6.88 -3.72 15.52
C ALA A 181 -7.94 -4.64 14.91
N LEU A 182 -9.23 -4.33 15.09
CA LEU A 182 -10.34 -5.10 14.53
C LEU A 182 -10.36 -5.02 13.00
N LEU A 183 -10.09 -3.86 12.42
CA LEU A 183 -9.96 -3.73 10.96
C LEU A 183 -8.82 -4.61 10.44
N PHE A 184 -7.63 -4.51 11.04
CA PHE A 184 -6.49 -5.36 10.68
C PHE A 184 -6.83 -6.84 10.78
N TYR A 185 -7.43 -7.25 11.90
CA TYR A 185 -7.82 -8.64 12.13
C TYR A 185 -8.83 -9.10 11.08
N GLY A 186 -9.92 -8.35 10.89
CA GLY A 186 -10.98 -8.69 9.94
C GLY A 186 -10.45 -8.88 8.52
N VAL A 187 -9.66 -7.92 8.05
CA VAL A 187 -9.07 -7.96 6.69
C VAL A 187 -8.10 -9.14 6.54
N ASN A 188 -7.22 -9.39 7.51
CA ASN A 188 -6.18 -10.41 7.38
C ASN A 188 -6.64 -11.84 7.74
N THR A 189 -7.84 -12.00 8.30
CA THR A 189 -8.45 -13.32 8.58
C THR A 189 -9.61 -13.64 7.66
N SER A 190 -10.02 -12.74 6.76
CA SER A 190 -11.01 -12.98 5.72
C SER A 190 -10.38 -13.53 4.44
N VAL A 191 -11.08 -14.40 3.73
CA VAL A 191 -10.66 -14.84 2.38
C VAL A 191 -10.61 -13.61 1.47
N ASN A 192 -9.47 -13.41 0.80
CA ASN A 192 -9.20 -12.27 -0.08
C ASN A 192 -9.42 -10.89 0.55
N GLY A 193 -9.37 -10.77 1.87
CA GLY A 193 -9.57 -9.52 2.58
C GLY A 193 -11.00 -8.95 2.56
N ILE A 194 -11.95 -9.68 2.01
CA ILE A 194 -13.34 -9.22 1.84
C ILE A 194 -14.12 -9.44 3.13
N VAL A 195 -13.99 -8.53 4.09
CA VAL A 195 -14.63 -8.65 5.41
C VAL A 195 -16.15 -8.78 5.31
N ALA A 196 -16.78 -8.03 4.41
CA ALA A 196 -18.25 -7.98 4.32
C ALA A 196 -18.87 -9.34 3.96
N LYS A 197 -18.32 -10.06 2.98
CA LYS A 197 -18.91 -11.27 2.38
C LYS A 197 -18.14 -12.55 2.65
N ALA A 198 -16.79 -12.47 2.75
CA ALA A 198 -15.97 -13.67 2.82
C ALA A 198 -15.98 -14.35 4.19
N GLY A 199 -15.70 -15.65 4.18
CA GLY A 199 -15.50 -16.45 5.38
C GLY A 199 -14.08 -16.34 5.95
N PHE A 200 -13.84 -17.10 7.01
CA PHE A 200 -12.54 -17.20 7.66
C PHE A 200 -11.50 -17.86 6.75
N SER A 201 -10.35 -17.22 6.60
CA SER A 201 -9.22 -17.71 5.81
C SER A 201 -8.47 -18.79 6.58
N TYR A 202 -8.36 -19.99 6.01
CA TYR A 202 -7.59 -21.11 6.55
C TYR A 202 -6.86 -21.85 5.43
N THR A 203 -6.01 -22.77 5.78
CA THR A 203 -5.30 -23.60 4.82
C THR A 203 -5.21 -25.02 5.35
N THR A 204 -5.28 -25.99 4.45
CA THR A 204 -5.01 -27.40 4.70
C THR A 204 -3.61 -27.80 4.20
N HIS A 205 -2.88 -26.87 3.57
CA HIS A 205 -1.55 -27.15 3.05
C HIS A 205 -0.52 -27.19 4.20
N PRO A 206 0.23 -28.30 4.38
CA PRO A 206 1.10 -28.50 5.54
C PRO A 206 2.23 -27.46 5.65
N ASP A 207 2.74 -26.97 4.51
CA ASP A 207 3.86 -25.99 4.46
C ASP A 207 3.40 -24.54 4.63
N LYS A 208 2.08 -24.31 4.78
CA LYS A 208 1.53 -22.95 4.93
C LYS A 208 0.89 -22.78 6.29
N SER A 209 1.12 -21.66 6.92
CA SER A 209 0.53 -21.33 8.22
C SER A 209 -0.09 -19.95 8.19
N LYS A 210 -1.42 -19.88 8.17
CA LYS A 210 -2.16 -18.62 8.24
C LYS A 210 -1.90 -17.82 9.52
N PRO A 211 -1.81 -18.45 10.71
CA PRO A 211 -1.39 -17.75 11.92
C PRO A 211 0.02 -17.11 11.81
N LYS A 212 1.00 -17.82 11.23
CA LYS A 212 2.35 -17.26 11.03
C LYS A 212 2.34 -16.08 10.05
N GLU A 213 1.57 -16.18 8.94
CA GLU A 213 1.40 -15.07 7.99
C GLU A 213 0.75 -13.86 8.67
N PHE A 214 -0.29 -14.07 9.49
CA PHE A 214 -0.97 -13.03 10.26
C PHE A 214 -0.01 -12.32 11.21
N MET A 215 0.76 -13.08 12.00
CA MET A 215 1.73 -12.53 12.93
C MET A 215 2.89 -11.80 12.24
N SER A 216 3.34 -12.28 11.08
CA SER A 216 4.33 -11.60 10.26
C SER A 216 3.84 -10.22 9.80
N LYS A 217 2.58 -10.12 9.34
CA LYS A 217 1.97 -8.84 8.99
C LYS A 217 1.82 -7.90 10.18
N ALA A 218 1.46 -8.41 11.36
CA ALA A 218 1.37 -7.60 12.57
C ALA A 218 2.73 -6.96 12.93
N ARG A 219 3.81 -7.72 12.88
CA ARG A 219 5.17 -7.22 13.11
C ARG A 219 5.61 -6.16 12.09
N ASN A 220 5.12 -6.24 10.86
CA ASN A 220 5.44 -5.26 9.83
C ASN A 220 4.75 -3.90 10.02
N ILE A 221 3.82 -3.75 10.99
CA ILE A 221 3.20 -2.47 11.35
C ILE A 221 4.25 -1.43 11.76
N LEU A 222 5.31 -1.84 12.46
CA LEU A 222 6.39 -0.94 12.84
C LEU A 222 7.14 -0.38 11.62
N ARG A 223 7.35 -1.19 10.60
CA ARG A 223 7.94 -0.74 9.33
C ARG A 223 6.99 0.18 8.55
N LEU A 224 5.70 -0.15 8.57
CA LEU A 224 4.68 0.68 7.98
C LEU A 224 4.68 2.08 8.61
N ALA A 225 4.77 2.16 9.93
CA ALA A 225 4.80 3.43 10.67
C ALA A 225 5.91 4.36 10.16
N ALA A 226 7.10 3.84 9.88
CA ALA A 226 8.20 4.62 9.32
C ALA A 226 7.86 5.20 7.94
N ALA A 227 7.21 4.41 7.07
CA ALA A 227 6.79 4.86 5.73
C ALA A 227 5.64 5.89 5.80
N TRP A 228 4.84 5.86 6.86
CA TRP A 228 3.68 6.74 7.03
C TRP A 228 3.97 8.03 7.81
N ARG A 229 5.18 8.20 8.35
CA ARG A 229 5.54 9.35 9.20
C ARG A 229 5.19 10.69 8.57
N ASP A 230 5.53 10.88 7.30
CA ASP A 230 5.41 12.13 6.57
C ASP A 230 4.18 12.19 5.65
N ILE A 231 3.25 11.22 5.77
CA ILE A 231 2.00 11.21 5.00
C ILE A 231 0.94 11.99 5.76
N ILE A 232 0.27 12.91 5.08
CA ILE A 232 -0.94 13.59 5.56
C ILE A 232 -2.11 12.61 5.41
N ILE A 233 -2.90 12.44 6.47
CA ILE A 233 -4.03 11.52 6.50
C ILE A 233 -5.33 12.32 6.61
N GLU A 234 -6.17 12.19 5.58
CA GLU A 234 -7.47 12.86 5.48
C GLU A 234 -8.63 11.85 5.52
N ASN A 235 -9.80 12.32 5.96
CA ASN A 235 -11.04 11.55 5.95
C ASN A 235 -12.15 12.40 5.31
N LEU A 236 -12.00 12.67 4.03
CA LEU A 236 -12.86 13.59 3.29
C LEU A 236 -13.61 12.86 2.18
N ASP A 237 -14.78 13.37 1.80
CA ASP A 237 -15.38 13.05 0.51
C ASP A 237 -14.40 13.43 -0.62
N PHE A 238 -14.40 12.66 -1.70
CA PHE A 238 -13.44 12.88 -2.80
C PHE A 238 -13.57 14.29 -3.41
N ARG A 239 -14.79 14.86 -3.43
CA ARG A 239 -15.07 16.20 -3.94
C ARG A 239 -14.33 17.26 -3.11
N GLU A 240 -14.37 17.09 -1.79
CA GLU A 240 -13.69 17.99 -0.88
C GLU A 240 -12.16 17.79 -0.93
N ALA A 241 -11.70 16.56 -0.99
CA ALA A 241 -10.27 16.25 -1.10
C ALA A 241 -9.67 16.86 -2.38
N ILE A 242 -10.29 16.67 -3.53
CA ILE A 242 -9.83 17.24 -4.81
C ILE A 242 -9.84 18.77 -4.72
N LYS A 243 -10.95 19.39 -4.28
CA LYS A 243 -11.06 20.85 -4.18
C LYS A 243 -9.99 21.45 -3.25
N ARG A 244 -9.70 20.79 -2.12
CA ARG A 244 -8.75 21.27 -1.10
C ARG A 244 -7.30 21.26 -1.58
N TYR A 245 -6.93 20.24 -2.33
CA TYR A 245 -5.54 20.01 -2.75
C TYR A 245 -5.25 20.41 -4.20
N ASP A 246 -6.23 20.97 -4.93
CA ASP A 246 -6.04 21.34 -6.33
C ASP A 246 -5.05 22.49 -6.50
N SER A 247 -3.98 22.23 -7.21
CA SER A 247 -2.98 23.21 -7.64
C SER A 247 -2.23 22.70 -8.88
N GLU A 248 -1.55 23.58 -9.60
CA GLU A 248 -0.74 23.22 -10.77
C GLU A 248 0.37 22.20 -10.46
N LYS A 249 0.77 22.11 -9.18
CA LYS A 249 1.82 21.18 -8.69
C LYS A 249 1.22 19.92 -8.06
N THR A 250 -0.07 19.66 -8.20
CA THR A 250 -0.71 18.49 -7.62
C THR A 250 -0.90 17.39 -8.65
N VAL A 251 -0.60 16.16 -8.26
CA VAL A 251 -0.91 14.94 -8.99
C VAL A 251 -1.91 14.13 -8.18
N PHE A 252 -3.11 13.98 -8.70
CA PHE A 252 -4.17 13.16 -8.11
C PHE A 252 -4.11 11.74 -8.65
N TYR A 253 -4.16 10.75 -7.77
CA TYR A 253 -4.42 9.37 -8.11
C TYR A 253 -5.81 8.96 -7.61
N CYS A 254 -6.64 8.50 -8.53
CA CYS A 254 -8.02 8.13 -8.28
C CYS A 254 -8.25 6.66 -8.66
N ASP A 255 -8.55 5.82 -7.69
CA ASP A 255 -9.01 4.43 -7.87
C ASP A 255 -10.37 4.26 -7.16
N PRO A 256 -11.43 4.85 -7.72
CA PRO A 256 -12.74 4.78 -7.09
C PRO A 256 -13.30 3.37 -7.11
N PRO A 257 -14.26 3.05 -6.22
CA PRO A 257 -15.00 1.81 -6.30
C PRO A 257 -15.67 1.63 -7.65
N TYR A 258 -15.51 0.44 -8.25
CA TYR A 258 -16.03 0.18 -9.60
C TYR A 258 -17.55 0.01 -9.59
N VAL A 259 -18.24 0.78 -10.42
CA VAL A 259 -19.70 0.73 -10.56
C VAL A 259 -20.11 -0.31 -11.61
N PRO A 260 -21.27 -0.98 -11.44
CA PRO A 260 -22.25 -0.86 -10.35
C PRO A 260 -21.98 -1.74 -9.13
N THR A 261 -20.84 -2.44 -9.04
CA THR A 261 -20.57 -3.47 -8.04
C THR A 261 -19.95 -2.93 -6.73
N ALA A 262 -19.77 -1.63 -6.63
CA ALA A 262 -19.13 -0.96 -5.50
C ALA A 262 -19.69 -1.36 -4.12
N LYS A 263 -21.02 -1.37 -3.96
CA LYS A 263 -21.71 -1.72 -2.72
C LYS A 263 -21.38 -3.13 -2.21
N GLU A 264 -21.10 -4.05 -3.14
CA GLU A 264 -20.84 -5.44 -2.83
C GLU A 264 -19.53 -5.68 -2.08
N TYR A 265 -18.51 -4.89 -2.40
CA TYR A 265 -17.16 -5.06 -1.89
C TYR A 265 -16.82 -4.12 -0.73
N TYR A 266 -17.31 -2.89 -0.77
CA TYR A 266 -16.90 -1.82 0.14
C TYR A 266 -17.96 -1.47 1.19
N GLY A 267 -19.19 -1.98 1.07
CA GLY A 267 -20.28 -1.71 2.01
C GLY A 267 -20.81 -0.27 1.98
N LYS A 268 -20.18 0.62 1.22
CA LYS A 268 -20.60 2.00 0.97
C LYS A 268 -21.08 2.14 -0.47
N GLN A 269 -22.04 3.02 -0.67
CA GLN A 269 -22.58 3.28 -1.99
C GLN A 269 -21.66 4.30 -2.70
N PHE A 270 -21.07 3.91 -3.83
CA PHE A 270 -20.49 4.79 -4.83
C PHE A 270 -21.26 4.54 -6.12
N THR A 271 -21.86 5.56 -6.66
CA THR A 271 -22.82 5.46 -7.76
C THR A 271 -22.21 5.83 -9.10
N VAL A 272 -22.97 5.62 -10.17
CA VAL A 272 -22.58 6.12 -11.51
C VAL A 272 -22.54 7.65 -11.50
N ASP A 273 -23.45 8.31 -10.79
CA ASP A 273 -23.45 9.76 -10.67
C ASP A 273 -22.21 10.28 -9.93
N ASP A 274 -21.79 9.60 -8.84
CA ASP A 274 -20.53 9.93 -8.18
C ASP A 274 -19.33 9.77 -9.11
N LEU A 275 -19.32 8.75 -9.98
CA LEU A 275 -18.25 8.56 -10.96
C LEU A 275 -18.27 9.65 -12.03
N ARG A 276 -19.44 10.08 -12.48
CA ARG A 276 -19.58 11.19 -13.43
C ARG A 276 -19.17 12.52 -12.81
N ASP A 277 -19.54 12.76 -11.53
CA ASP A 277 -19.07 13.92 -10.79
C ASP A 277 -17.55 13.95 -10.68
N LEU A 278 -16.93 12.81 -10.31
CA LEU A 278 -15.48 12.68 -10.26
C LEU A 278 -14.86 13.03 -11.62
N ALA A 279 -15.36 12.43 -12.70
CA ALA A 279 -14.86 12.67 -14.03
C ALA A 279 -15.00 14.16 -14.42
N SER A 280 -16.14 14.77 -14.13
CA SER A 280 -16.39 16.20 -14.40
C SER A 280 -15.43 17.10 -13.63
N MET A 281 -15.20 16.83 -12.35
CA MET A 281 -14.22 17.56 -11.55
C MET A 281 -12.81 17.45 -12.14
N LEU A 282 -12.40 16.25 -12.53
CA LEU A 282 -11.07 16.03 -13.14
C LEU A 282 -10.85 16.80 -14.45
N THR A 283 -11.92 17.25 -15.12
CA THR A 283 -11.79 18.12 -16.31
C THR A 283 -11.45 19.57 -15.97
N THR A 284 -11.66 20.00 -14.72
CA THR A 284 -11.57 21.41 -14.29
C THR A 284 -10.43 21.69 -13.33
N ILE A 285 -9.75 20.65 -12.82
CA ILE A 285 -8.61 20.83 -11.92
C ILE A 285 -7.43 21.54 -12.59
N LYS A 286 -6.65 22.26 -11.81
CA LYS A 286 -5.36 22.86 -12.21
C LYS A 286 -4.25 21.81 -12.26
N GLY A 287 -4.33 20.81 -11.40
CA GLY A 287 -3.38 19.72 -11.27
C GLY A 287 -3.46 18.71 -12.41
N LYS A 288 -2.71 17.63 -12.25
CA LYS A 288 -2.72 16.47 -13.14
C LYS A 288 -3.37 15.27 -12.43
N PHE A 289 -3.89 14.32 -13.19
CA PHE A 289 -4.49 13.13 -12.61
C PHE A 289 -4.15 11.84 -13.37
N LEU A 290 -4.19 10.74 -12.63
CA LEU A 290 -4.31 9.38 -13.14
C LEU A 290 -5.55 8.73 -12.51
N LEU A 291 -6.51 8.37 -13.34
CA LEU A 291 -7.76 7.69 -12.96
C LEU A 291 -7.68 6.23 -13.40
N LYS A 292 -7.85 5.30 -12.47
CA LYS A 292 -7.87 3.86 -12.72
C LYS A 292 -9.30 3.33 -12.66
N LEU A 293 -9.72 2.58 -13.67
CA LEU A 293 -11.06 2.03 -13.79
C LEU A 293 -11.01 0.63 -14.39
N ASN A 294 -12.13 -0.08 -14.38
CA ASN A 294 -12.40 -1.16 -15.31
C ASN A 294 -13.13 -0.64 -16.53
N ASP A 295 -13.17 -1.44 -17.58
CA ASP A 295 -13.79 -1.09 -18.88
C ASP A 295 -15.25 -0.65 -18.72
N ARG A 296 -16.02 -1.37 -17.91
CA ARG A 296 -17.42 -1.04 -17.64
C ARG A 296 -17.59 0.31 -16.95
N SER A 297 -16.76 0.63 -15.97
CA SER A 297 -16.82 1.93 -15.29
C SER A 297 -16.42 3.05 -16.25
N TYR A 298 -15.43 2.83 -17.11
CA TYR A 298 -15.02 3.83 -18.10
C TYR A 298 -16.14 4.13 -19.11
N SER A 299 -16.94 3.15 -19.50
CA SER A 299 -18.05 3.38 -20.45
C SER A 299 -19.09 4.41 -19.95
N TYR A 300 -19.21 4.63 -18.63
CA TYR A 300 -20.12 5.64 -18.06
C TYR A 300 -19.60 7.08 -18.12
N ILE A 301 -18.30 7.27 -18.42
CA ILE A 301 -17.65 8.59 -18.39
C ILE A 301 -16.83 8.91 -19.65
N GLN A 302 -16.84 8.06 -20.65
CA GLN A 302 -16.06 8.26 -21.89
C GLN A 302 -16.47 9.52 -22.67
N ASP A 303 -17.70 10.01 -22.47
CA ASP A 303 -18.21 11.28 -22.99
C ASP A 303 -17.60 12.49 -22.28
N ILE A 304 -17.25 12.36 -21.00
CA ILE A 304 -16.65 13.41 -20.17
C ILE A 304 -15.11 13.40 -20.33
N LEU A 305 -14.51 12.23 -20.36
CA LEU A 305 -13.06 12.02 -20.49
C LEU A 305 -12.73 11.25 -21.79
N PRO A 306 -12.96 11.84 -22.96
CA PRO A 306 -12.81 11.13 -24.23
C PRO A 306 -11.34 10.90 -24.59
N LYS A 307 -11.10 9.77 -25.27
CA LYS A 307 -9.81 9.50 -25.93
C LYS A 307 -9.49 10.65 -26.92
N GLY A 308 -8.23 11.09 -26.91
CA GLY A 308 -7.79 12.21 -27.74
C GLY A 308 -7.65 13.52 -26.97
N LYS A 309 -8.60 13.88 -26.09
CA LYS A 309 -8.43 14.97 -25.13
C LYS A 309 -7.61 14.53 -23.91
N TYR A 310 -7.73 13.25 -23.52
CA TYR A 310 -6.98 12.60 -22.44
C TYR A 310 -6.21 11.40 -23.00
N VAL A 311 -5.17 10.97 -22.27
CA VAL A 311 -4.49 9.70 -22.55
C VAL A 311 -5.34 8.59 -21.96
N VAL A 312 -5.80 7.65 -22.79
CA VAL A 312 -6.60 6.49 -22.38
C VAL A 312 -5.86 5.23 -22.78
N GLU A 313 -5.41 4.48 -21.79
CA GLU A 313 -4.68 3.22 -21.95
C GLU A 313 -5.53 2.05 -21.48
N HIS A 314 -5.64 1.00 -22.28
CA HIS A 314 -6.23 -0.28 -21.90
C HIS A 314 -5.10 -1.26 -21.60
N VAL A 315 -5.00 -1.69 -20.34
CA VAL A 315 -3.95 -2.58 -19.87
C VAL A 315 -4.55 -3.94 -19.53
N GLU A 316 -4.17 -4.96 -20.28
CA GLU A 316 -4.58 -6.34 -20.01
C GLU A 316 -3.78 -6.93 -18.84
N LEU A 317 -4.47 -7.39 -17.82
CA LEU A 317 -3.88 -8.00 -16.65
C LEU A 317 -4.36 -9.45 -16.51
N PRO A 318 -3.47 -10.41 -16.21
CA PRO A 318 -3.88 -11.77 -15.93
C PRO A 318 -4.64 -11.83 -14.59
N LEU A 319 -5.79 -12.51 -14.56
CA LEU A 319 -6.53 -12.77 -13.33
C LEU A 319 -5.82 -13.85 -12.50
N TYR A 320 -5.03 -13.43 -11.53
CA TYR A 320 -4.24 -14.33 -10.67
C TYR A 320 -5.07 -15.17 -9.68
N HIS A 321 -6.37 -14.89 -9.52
CA HIS A 321 -7.21 -15.46 -8.46
C HIS A 321 -8.24 -16.51 -8.92
N GLN A 322 -8.25 -16.87 -10.20
CA GLN A 322 -9.15 -17.92 -10.66
C GLN A 322 -8.50 -19.30 -10.49
N VAL A 323 -9.29 -20.25 -9.94
CA VAL A 323 -8.95 -21.69 -9.83
C VAL A 323 -8.87 -22.38 -11.21
N LYS A 324 -9.18 -21.67 -12.29
CA LYS A 324 -9.12 -22.16 -13.66
C LYS A 324 -7.67 -22.43 -14.11
N LYS A 325 -7.47 -23.42 -14.97
CA LYS A 325 -6.17 -23.70 -15.63
C LYS A 325 -5.65 -22.44 -16.32
N LYS A 326 -4.33 -22.26 -16.33
CA LYS A 326 -3.63 -21.07 -16.84
C LYS A 326 -4.08 -20.64 -18.25
N GLU A 327 -4.48 -21.60 -19.07
CA GLU A 327 -4.93 -21.43 -20.46
C GLU A 327 -6.35 -20.84 -20.60
N ASN A 328 -7.18 -20.92 -19.54
CA ASN A 328 -8.59 -20.47 -19.53
C ASN A 328 -8.83 -19.34 -18.51
N ARG A 329 -7.81 -18.55 -18.18
CA ARG A 329 -7.98 -17.38 -17.30
C ARG A 329 -8.47 -16.21 -18.14
N ASP A 330 -9.64 -15.71 -17.81
CA ASP A 330 -10.14 -14.47 -18.41
C ASP A 330 -9.16 -13.34 -18.11
N LYS A 331 -8.90 -12.49 -19.10
CA LYS A 331 -8.11 -11.29 -18.93
C LYS A 331 -8.98 -10.21 -18.28
N TRP A 332 -8.41 -9.46 -17.39
CA TRP A 332 -9.05 -8.27 -16.85
C TRP A 332 -8.45 -7.04 -17.54
N VAL A 333 -9.31 -6.19 -18.07
CA VAL A 333 -8.90 -4.94 -18.71
C VAL A 333 -9.01 -3.82 -17.68
N MET A 334 -7.88 -3.23 -17.36
CA MET A 334 -7.78 -2.01 -16.60
C MET A 334 -7.69 -0.83 -17.56
N VAL A 335 -8.51 0.18 -17.33
CA VAL A 335 -8.47 1.43 -18.09
C VAL A 335 -7.78 2.50 -17.24
N LEU A 336 -6.73 3.09 -17.77
CA LEU A 336 -6.04 4.23 -17.18
C LEU A 336 -6.34 5.47 -18.01
N VAL A 337 -6.91 6.48 -17.36
CA VAL A 337 -7.18 7.79 -17.96
C VAL A 337 -6.30 8.82 -17.28
N SER A 338 -5.51 9.57 -18.04
CA SER A 338 -4.64 10.60 -17.47
C SER A 338 -4.65 11.91 -18.22
N SER A 339 -4.26 12.97 -17.52
CA SER A 339 -3.97 14.26 -18.13
C SER A 339 -2.91 14.11 -19.22
N LYS A 340 -3.08 14.81 -20.35
CA LYS A 340 -2.00 14.99 -21.34
C LYS A 340 -0.90 15.90 -20.78
N LEU A 341 0.32 15.59 -21.12
CA LEU A 341 1.46 16.49 -20.91
C LEU A 341 1.59 17.42 -22.13
N THR A 342 2.05 18.63 -21.90
CA THR A 342 2.16 19.69 -22.92
C THR A 342 3.01 19.31 -24.14
N ASN A 343 3.73 18.19 -24.09
CA ASN A 343 4.60 17.69 -25.17
C ASN A 343 4.05 16.40 -25.82
N GLU A 344 2.83 15.99 -25.52
CA GLU A 344 2.09 14.87 -26.14
C GLU A 344 0.88 15.42 -26.89
#